data_02f8e283b7662df6c02a6902fb7f23b3
#
_entry.id   02f8e283b7662df6c02a6902fb7f23b3
#
_cell.length_a   1.000
_cell.length_b   1.000
_cell.length_c   1.000
_cell.angle_alpha   90.00
_cell.angle_beta   90.00
_cell.angle_gamma   90.00
#
_symmetry.space_group_name_H-M   'P 1'
#
loop_
_entity.id
_entity.type
_entity.pdbx_description
1 polymer ?
#
loop_
_entity_poly.entity_id
_entity_poly.type
_entity_poly.pdbx_seq_one_letter_code
_entity_poly.pdbx_strand_id
1 'polypeptide(L)'
;MSDSRRLEVWKAAHQMTLQVYKETTSFPSHEQFGLNAQLRRAAVSIGANLAEGSSRGGKDYARFLTIAIGSASEVEYLLLVATDLAYFDGRQLEAEVGSIARRLTQLRRKVLPSIH
;
A
#
# COMPACT_ATOMS: atom_id res chain seq x y z
N MET A 1 -0.49 20.84 -7.88
CA MET A 1 0.63 20.53 -8.79
C MET A 1 0.82 19.02 -8.86
N SER A 2 0.95 18.51 -10.05
CA SER A 2 1.21 17.07 -10.16
C SER A 2 2.71 16.82 -10.08
N ASP A 3 3.07 15.85 -9.28
CA ASP A 3 4.43 15.34 -9.15
C ASP A 3 4.46 13.99 -9.86
N SER A 4 5.33 13.84 -10.86
CA SER A 4 5.43 12.58 -11.60
C SER A 4 5.79 11.41 -10.69
N ARG A 5 6.56 11.65 -9.62
CA ARG A 5 6.90 10.59 -8.66
C ARG A 5 5.68 10.16 -7.86
N ARG A 6 4.79 11.09 -7.50
CA ARG A 6 3.52 10.76 -6.84
C ARG A 6 2.66 9.89 -7.75
N LEU A 7 2.56 10.28 -9.02
CA LEU A 7 1.77 9.51 -9.98
C LEU A 7 2.34 8.11 -10.19
N GLU A 8 3.67 8.00 -10.28
CA GLU A 8 4.32 6.70 -10.47
C GLU A 8 4.09 5.77 -9.28
N VAL A 9 4.20 6.29 -8.04
CA VAL A 9 3.98 5.44 -6.86
C VAL A 9 2.50 5.08 -6.73
N TRP A 10 1.59 5.98 -7.13
CA TRP A 10 0.16 5.65 -7.13
C TRP A 10 -0.14 4.52 -8.10
N LYS A 11 0.44 4.57 -9.30
CA LYS A 11 0.27 3.51 -10.29
C LYS A 11 0.82 2.18 -9.77
N ALA A 12 1.98 2.20 -9.11
CA ALA A 12 2.57 1.00 -8.52
C ALA A 12 1.67 0.43 -7.43
N ALA A 13 1.12 1.29 -6.57
CA ALA A 13 0.20 0.87 -5.51
C ALA A 13 -1.08 0.26 -6.10
N HIS A 14 -1.58 0.85 -7.19
CA HIS A 14 -2.77 0.34 -7.85
C HIS A 14 -2.52 -1.04 -8.46
N GLN A 15 -1.43 -1.21 -9.19
CA GLN A 15 -1.09 -2.50 -9.79
C GLN A 15 -0.88 -3.57 -8.72
N MET A 16 -0.21 -3.22 -7.64
CA MET A 16 -0.02 -4.13 -6.50
C MET A 16 -1.37 -4.55 -5.92
N THR A 17 -2.30 -3.59 -5.78
CA THR A 17 -3.64 -3.87 -5.26
C THR A 17 -4.38 -4.88 -6.15
N LEU A 18 -4.32 -4.68 -7.46
CA LEU A 18 -4.94 -5.62 -8.40
C LEU A 18 -4.32 -7.01 -8.28
N GLN A 19 -3.00 -7.07 -8.10
CA GLN A 19 -2.31 -8.35 -7.92
C GLN A 19 -2.74 -9.04 -6.62
N VAL A 20 -2.94 -8.28 -5.54
CA VAL A 20 -3.46 -8.82 -4.28
C VAL A 20 -4.84 -9.46 -4.49
N TYR A 21 -5.72 -8.78 -5.22
CA TYR A 21 -7.04 -9.33 -5.51
C TYR A 21 -6.94 -10.64 -6.30
N LYS A 22 -6.07 -10.65 -7.31
CA LYS A 22 -5.87 -11.84 -8.15
C LYS A 22 -5.36 -13.02 -7.31
N GLU A 23 -4.31 -12.80 -6.52
CA GLU A 23 -3.69 -13.88 -5.76
C GLU A 23 -4.58 -14.41 -4.64
N THR A 24 -5.31 -13.52 -3.97
CA THR A 24 -6.17 -13.96 -2.86
C THR A 24 -7.39 -14.74 -3.33
N THR A 25 -7.72 -14.70 -4.61
CA THR A 25 -8.82 -15.50 -5.16
C THR A 25 -8.61 -16.99 -4.92
N SER A 26 -7.35 -17.45 -4.93
CA SER A 26 -7.01 -18.86 -4.74
C SER A 26 -6.67 -19.22 -3.29
N PHE A 27 -6.76 -18.29 -2.36
CA PHE A 27 -6.54 -18.59 -0.94
C PHE A 27 -7.68 -19.47 -0.42
N PRO A 28 -7.45 -20.22 0.69
CA PRO A 28 -8.50 -21.07 1.25
C PRO A 28 -9.79 -20.30 1.54
N SER A 29 -10.93 -20.94 1.28
CA SER A 29 -12.23 -20.28 1.42
C SER A 29 -12.51 -19.83 2.85
N HIS A 30 -11.91 -20.51 3.86
CA HIS A 30 -12.09 -20.10 5.25
C HIS A 30 -11.42 -18.76 5.58
N GLU A 31 -10.57 -18.24 4.68
CA GLU A 31 -9.93 -16.94 4.85
C GLU A 31 -10.71 -15.80 4.20
N GLN A 32 -11.84 -16.08 3.58
CA GLN A 32 -12.60 -15.07 2.82
C GLN A 32 -12.89 -13.83 3.65
N PHE A 33 -13.29 -14.00 4.91
CA PHE A 33 -13.60 -12.88 5.82
C PHE A 33 -12.48 -12.59 6.80
N GLY A 34 -11.37 -13.31 6.70
CA GLY A 34 -10.18 -13.11 7.54
C GLY A 34 -9.07 -12.47 6.77
N LEU A 35 -8.03 -13.27 6.46
CA LEU A 35 -6.81 -12.77 5.81
C LEU A 35 -7.10 -12.09 4.48
N ASN A 36 -7.97 -12.68 3.65
CA ASN A 36 -8.31 -12.08 2.34
C ASN A 36 -8.89 -10.68 2.51
N ALA A 37 -9.86 -10.52 3.40
CA ALA A 37 -10.52 -9.24 3.61
C ALA A 37 -9.54 -8.20 4.15
N GLN A 38 -8.70 -8.57 5.12
CA GLN A 38 -7.71 -7.67 5.69
C GLN A 38 -6.69 -7.22 4.64
N LEU A 39 -6.17 -8.17 3.88
CA LEU A 39 -5.15 -7.89 2.87
C LEU A 39 -5.68 -6.98 1.78
N ARG A 40 -6.89 -7.25 1.30
CA ARG A 40 -7.51 -6.41 0.27
C ARG A 40 -7.80 -5.01 0.77
N ARG A 41 -8.32 -4.86 1.99
CA ARG A 41 -8.57 -3.54 2.58
C ARG A 41 -7.29 -2.74 2.74
N ALA A 42 -6.24 -3.38 3.28
CA ALA A 42 -4.97 -2.70 3.49
C ALA A 42 -4.36 -2.26 2.15
N ALA A 43 -4.43 -3.12 1.13
CA ALA A 43 -3.89 -2.79 -0.20
C ALA A 43 -4.61 -1.59 -0.81
N VAL A 44 -5.95 -1.60 -0.80
CA VAL A 44 -6.76 -0.49 -1.33
C VAL A 44 -6.45 0.81 -0.57
N SER A 45 -6.22 0.72 0.73
CA SER A 45 -5.96 1.89 1.58
C SER A 45 -4.71 2.66 1.15
N ILE A 46 -3.70 2.00 0.58
CA ILE A 46 -2.47 2.68 0.16
C ILE A 46 -2.79 3.72 -0.92
N GLY A 47 -3.37 3.28 -2.03
CA GLY A 47 -3.68 4.17 -3.14
C GLY A 47 -4.76 5.20 -2.79
N ALA A 48 -5.77 4.77 -2.01
CA ALA A 48 -6.86 5.66 -1.63
C ALA A 48 -6.35 6.83 -0.78
N ASN A 49 -5.48 6.55 0.20
CA ASN A 49 -4.93 7.60 1.05
C ASN A 49 -3.94 8.50 0.31
N LEU A 50 -3.16 7.94 -0.61
CA LEU A 50 -2.28 8.74 -1.45
C LEU A 50 -3.09 9.71 -2.31
N ALA A 51 -4.16 9.23 -2.94
CA ALA A 51 -5.01 10.07 -3.78
C ALA A 51 -5.71 11.15 -2.96
N GLU A 52 -6.26 10.79 -1.80
CA GLU A 52 -6.96 11.73 -0.93
C GLU A 52 -6.00 12.81 -0.43
N GLY A 53 -4.82 12.42 0.04
CA GLY A 53 -3.86 13.37 0.58
C GLY A 53 -3.35 14.34 -0.47
N SER A 54 -3.07 13.86 -1.69
CA SER A 54 -2.55 14.71 -2.75
C SER A 54 -3.57 15.77 -3.20
N SER A 55 -4.87 15.50 -3.05
CA SER A 55 -5.90 16.48 -3.40
C SER A 55 -6.04 17.57 -2.34
N ARG A 56 -5.63 17.30 -1.10
CA ARG A 56 -5.75 18.26 0.01
C ARG A 56 -4.52 19.15 0.15
N GLY A 57 -3.32 18.58 0.02
CA GLY A 57 -2.06 19.30 0.18
C GLY A 57 -1.71 19.59 1.63
N GLY A 58 -0.54 20.19 1.85
CA GLY A 58 -0.09 20.66 3.15
C GLY A 58 -0.01 19.58 4.23
N LYS A 59 -0.42 19.96 5.44
CA LYS A 59 -0.37 19.05 6.59
C LYS A 59 -1.24 17.81 6.38
N ASP A 60 -2.38 17.97 5.72
CA ASP A 60 -3.27 16.86 5.43
C ASP A 60 -2.58 15.85 4.51
N TYR A 61 -1.84 16.33 3.51
CA TYR A 61 -1.11 15.44 2.63
C TYR A 61 -0.12 14.57 3.43
N ALA A 62 0.66 15.19 4.31
CA ALA A 62 1.60 14.45 5.16
C ALA A 62 0.89 13.41 6.02
N ARG A 63 -0.28 13.76 6.59
CA ARG A 63 -1.07 12.86 7.41
C ARG A 63 -1.57 11.65 6.61
N PHE A 64 -2.10 11.88 5.41
CA PHE A 64 -2.58 10.78 4.57
C PHE A 64 -1.42 9.89 4.08
N LEU A 65 -0.24 10.48 3.82
CA LEU A 65 0.94 9.69 3.48
C LEU A 65 1.35 8.79 4.64
N THR A 66 1.27 9.29 5.88
CA THR A 66 1.56 8.48 7.06
C THR A 66 0.62 7.27 7.15
N ILE A 67 -0.68 7.48 6.86
CA ILE A 67 -1.65 6.38 6.85
C ILE A 67 -1.31 5.38 5.74
N ALA A 68 -0.97 5.88 4.54
CA ALA A 68 -0.62 5.00 3.42
C ALA A 68 0.61 4.15 3.74
N ILE A 69 1.63 4.74 4.38
CA ILE A 69 2.84 4.03 4.79
C ILE A 69 2.49 2.92 5.79
N GLY A 70 1.62 3.21 6.76
CA GLY A 70 1.16 2.22 7.72
C GLY A 70 0.41 1.08 7.04
N SER A 71 -0.42 1.40 6.05
CA SER A 71 -1.14 0.38 5.28
C SER A 71 -0.18 -0.49 4.49
N ALA A 72 0.89 0.09 3.92
CA ALA A 72 1.90 -0.68 3.21
C ALA A 72 2.61 -1.66 4.15
N SER A 73 2.94 -1.23 5.36
CA SER A 73 3.55 -2.11 6.36
C SER A 73 2.61 -3.26 6.72
N GLU A 74 1.32 -2.98 6.82
CA GLU A 74 0.33 -4.02 7.10
C GLU A 74 0.26 -5.01 5.95
N VAL A 75 0.24 -4.54 4.69
CA VAL A 75 0.24 -5.43 3.53
C VAL A 75 1.46 -6.33 3.53
N GLU A 76 2.66 -5.76 3.79
CA GLU A 76 3.88 -6.56 3.85
C GLU A 76 3.75 -7.70 4.86
N TYR A 77 3.27 -7.39 6.05
CA TYR A 77 3.12 -8.40 7.08
C TYR A 77 2.09 -9.48 6.69
N LEU A 78 0.94 -9.06 6.16
CA LEU A 78 -0.10 -10.02 5.78
C LEU A 78 0.36 -10.92 4.63
N LEU A 79 1.16 -10.40 3.69
CA LEU A 79 1.76 -11.22 2.64
C LEU A 79 2.75 -12.22 3.21
N LEU A 80 3.52 -11.82 4.21
CA LEU A 80 4.43 -12.75 4.91
C LEU A 80 3.63 -13.87 5.58
N VAL A 81 2.53 -13.53 6.26
CA VAL A 81 1.67 -14.53 6.90
C VAL A 81 1.15 -15.52 5.85
N ALA A 82 0.65 -15.02 4.72
CA ALA A 82 0.12 -15.88 3.67
C ALA A 82 1.20 -16.80 3.09
N THR A 83 2.41 -16.28 2.92
CA THR A 83 3.55 -17.07 2.43
C THR A 83 3.93 -18.15 3.44
N ASP A 84 3.99 -17.80 4.71
CA ASP A 84 4.36 -18.74 5.76
C ASP A 84 3.29 -19.84 5.96
N LEU A 85 2.02 -19.50 5.67
CA LEU A 85 0.94 -20.48 5.69
C LEU A 85 0.88 -21.29 4.39
N ALA A 86 1.79 -21.04 3.47
CA ALA A 86 1.90 -21.73 2.18
C ALA A 86 0.66 -21.54 1.28
N TYR A 87 0.00 -20.37 1.39
CA TYR A 87 -1.12 -20.06 0.52
C TYR A 87 -0.65 -19.65 -0.88
N PHE A 88 0.51 -19.03 -0.97
CA PHE A 88 1.16 -18.66 -2.22
C PHE A 88 2.59 -18.21 -1.93
N ASP A 89 3.37 -17.95 -2.98
CA ASP A 89 4.71 -17.36 -2.81
C ASP A 89 4.59 -15.85 -2.94
N GLY A 90 4.59 -15.16 -1.80
CA GLY A 90 4.40 -13.71 -1.77
C GLY A 90 5.66 -12.88 -1.76
N ARG A 91 6.84 -13.50 -1.94
CA ARG A 91 8.13 -12.81 -1.76
C ARG A 91 8.29 -11.64 -2.74
N GLN A 92 7.93 -11.83 -4.01
CA GLN A 92 8.04 -10.76 -5.00
C GLN A 92 7.08 -9.63 -4.68
N LEU A 93 5.85 -9.95 -4.30
CA LEU A 93 4.85 -8.93 -3.98
C LEU A 93 5.24 -8.18 -2.70
N GLU A 94 5.80 -8.86 -1.70
CA GLU A 94 6.34 -8.20 -0.51
C GLU A 94 7.42 -7.18 -0.90
N ALA A 95 8.32 -7.55 -1.80
CA ALA A 95 9.39 -6.65 -2.25
C ALA A 95 8.81 -5.42 -2.95
N GLU A 96 7.77 -5.60 -3.76
CA GLU A 96 7.10 -4.49 -4.44
C GLU A 96 6.45 -3.54 -3.44
N VAL A 97 5.77 -4.07 -2.43
CA VAL A 97 5.14 -3.25 -1.39
C VAL A 97 6.19 -2.51 -0.57
N GLY A 98 7.32 -3.17 -0.27
CA GLY A 98 8.43 -2.51 0.41
C GLY A 98 8.98 -1.33 -0.38
N SER A 99 9.10 -1.48 -1.71
CA SER A 99 9.51 -0.40 -2.60
C SER A 99 8.49 0.76 -2.56
N ILE A 100 7.20 0.44 -2.59
CA ILE A 100 6.14 1.45 -2.49
C ILE A 100 6.26 2.21 -1.17
N ALA A 101 6.45 1.50 -0.06
CA ALA A 101 6.58 2.12 1.26
C ALA A 101 7.76 3.09 1.32
N ARG A 102 8.90 2.72 0.74
CA ARG A 102 10.08 3.60 0.71
C ARG A 102 9.80 4.86 -0.12
N ARG A 103 9.13 4.71 -1.25
CA ARG A 103 8.80 5.84 -2.14
C ARG A 103 7.79 6.78 -1.46
N LEU A 104 6.81 6.22 -0.73
CA LEU A 104 5.87 7.03 0.05
C LEU A 104 6.58 7.79 1.16
N THR A 105 7.55 7.17 1.81
CA THR A 105 8.35 7.80 2.85
C THR A 105 9.16 8.97 2.27
N GLN A 106 9.72 8.80 1.07
CA GLN A 106 10.44 9.87 0.38
C GLN A 106 9.51 11.04 0.03
N LEU A 107 8.31 10.74 -0.44
CA LEU A 107 7.30 11.78 -0.70
C LEU A 107 6.97 12.54 0.58
N ARG A 108 6.77 11.83 1.69
CA ARG A 108 6.44 12.47 2.97
C ARG A 108 7.55 13.41 3.41
N ARG A 109 8.82 13.02 3.22
CA ARG A 109 9.96 13.89 3.54
C ARG A 109 9.94 15.18 2.74
N LYS A 110 9.50 15.11 1.48
CA LYS A 110 9.40 16.30 0.63
C LYS A 110 8.26 17.22 1.05
N VAL A 111 7.17 16.63 1.54
CA VAL A 111 6.00 17.40 1.98
C VAL A 111 6.23 18.05 3.35
N LEU A 112 6.84 17.31 4.29
CA LEU A 112 7.04 17.78 5.66
C LEU A 112 7.83 19.09 5.77
N PRO A 113 8.94 19.31 5.04
CA PRO A 113 9.67 20.57 5.16
C PRO A 113 8.84 21.79 4.83
N SER A 114 7.81 21.66 4.00
CA SER A 114 6.99 22.80 3.60
C SER A 114 6.02 23.24 4.70
N ILE A 115 5.86 22.47 5.77
CA ILE A 115 4.92 22.75 6.85
C ILE A 115 5.61 23.02 8.20
N HIS A 116 6.94 23.07 8.20
CA HIS A 116 7.71 23.41 9.39
C HIS A 116 7.93 24.88 9.57
#